data_1ac9e3505e4d2cb14fdcdf911c67ab62
#
_entry.id   1ac9e3505e4d2cb14fdcdf911c67ab62
#
_cell.length_a   1.000
_cell.length_b   1.000
_cell.length_c   1.000
_cell.angle_alpha   90.00
_cell.angle_beta   90.00
_cell.angle_gamma   90.00
#
_symmetry.space_group_name_H-M   'P 1'
#
loop_
_entity.id
_entity.type
_entity.pdbx_description
1 polymer ?
#
loop_
_entity_poly.entity_id
_entity_poly.type
_entity_poly.pdbx_seq_one_letter_code
_entity_poly.pdbx_strand_id
1 'polypeptide(L)'
;MFLIVGLGNPGKEYETTRHNAGFMVIDALADKLGADVSEKKHKGLCGKAVIGGQKCILLKPQTYMNSSGESIRAAADYFKIATEDIIVIYDDISLAPGQLRVRAKGSAGGHNGIKSIIAHLGTQEFPRVRVGVGEKPSRMDLADYVLGHFSAEDKKIMAEAVKEAADAACEIIESGIEHAMNVHNQKKA
;
A
#
# COMPACT_ATOMS: atom_id res chain seq x y z
N MET A 1 15.26 4.68 9.40
CA MET A 1 13.81 4.61 9.64
C MET A 1 13.07 4.48 8.33
N PHE A 2 12.09 3.62 8.29
CA PHE A 2 11.24 3.42 7.10
C PHE A 2 9.83 3.95 7.36
N LEU A 3 9.17 4.40 6.30
CA LEU A 3 7.75 4.75 6.30
C LEU A 3 7.02 3.72 5.42
N ILE A 4 6.09 2.99 6.00
CA ILE A 4 5.27 2.02 5.26
C ILE A 4 3.85 2.57 5.20
N VAL A 5 3.37 2.80 3.99
CA VAL A 5 2.08 3.46 3.74
C VAL A 5 1.16 2.52 2.99
N GLY A 6 -0.03 2.31 3.50
CA GLY A 6 -1.10 1.66 2.76
C GLY A 6 -2.12 2.70 2.32
N LEU A 7 -2.50 2.70 1.04
CA LEU A 7 -3.46 3.65 0.50
C LEU A 7 -4.89 3.12 0.62
N GLY A 8 -5.82 4.05 0.84
CA GLY A 8 -7.23 3.79 0.94
C GLY A 8 -8.02 5.05 1.23
N ASN A 9 -9.33 4.90 1.37
CA ASN A 9 -10.23 5.97 1.77
C ASN A 9 -10.75 5.71 3.20
N PRO A 10 -10.85 6.77 4.03
CA PRO A 10 -11.40 6.61 5.37
C PRO A 10 -12.91 6.42 5.32
N GLY A 11 -13.45 5.69 6.29
CA GLY A 11 -14.88 5.47 6.44
C GLY A 11 -15.27 4.01 6.26
N LYS A 12 -16.31 3.59 6.97
CA LYS A 12 -16.79 2.20 6.96
C LYS A 12 -17.25 1.74 5.58
N GLU A 13 -17.81 2.64 4.80
CA GLU A 13 -18.28 2.36 3.44
C GLU A 13 -17.16 1.92 2.48
N TYR A 14 -15.92 2.24 2.82
CA TYR A 14 -14.75 1.92 1.97
C TYR A 14 -13.91 0.74 2.47
N GLU A 15 -14.13 0.27 3.71
CA GLU A 15 -13.26 -0.70 4.37
C GLU A 15 -12.99 -1.97 3.57
N THR A 16 -13.97 -2.45 2.80
CA THR A 16 -13.88 -3.70 2.05
C THR A 16 -13.86 -3.48 0.54
N THR A 17 -13.60 -2.26 0.09
CA THR A 17 -13.49 -1.95 -1.34
C THR A 17 -12.12 -2.32 -1.88
N ARG A 18 -12.03 -2.52 -3.19
CA ARG A 18 -10.76 -2.78 -3.89
C ARG A 18 -9.73 -1.70 -3.64
N HIS A 19 -10.18 -0.45 -3.63
CA HIS A 19 -9.28 0.71 -3.44
C HIS A 19 -8.66 0.77 -2.05
N ASN A 20 -9.19 0.03 -1.08
CA ASN A 20 -8.66 -0.03 0.28
C ASN A 20 -7.72 -1.23 0.52
N ALA A 21 -7.28 -1.91 -0.54
CA ALA A 21 -6.33 -3.01 -0.39
C ALA A 21 -5.08 -2.62 0.39
N GLY A 22 -4.55 -1.40 0.18
CA GLY A 22 -3.40 -0.89 0.94
C GLY A 22 -3.68 -0.77 2.44
N PHE A 23 -4.85 -0.27 2.83
CA PHE A 23 -5.25 -0.22 4.24
C PHE A 23 -5.33 -1.61 4.86
N MET A 24 -5.86 -2.58 4.11
CA MET A 24 -5.94 -3.97 4.57
C MET A 24 -4.56 -4.54 4.86
N VAL A 25 -3.57 -4.22 4.02
CA VAL A 25 -2.19 -4.68 4.22
C VAL A 25 -1.57 -4.06 5.48
N ILE A 26 -1.79 -2.76 5.70
CA ILE A 26 -1.29 -2.12 6.93
C ILE A 26 -1.92 -2.74 8.17
N ASP A 27 -3.22 -3.06 8.14
CA ASP A 27 -3.88 -3.72 9.27
C ASP A 27 -3.30 -5.12 9.51
N ALA A 28 -3.04 -5.89 8.46
CA ALA A 28 -2.40 -7.21 8.57
C ALA A 28 -0.96 -7.10 9.09
N LEU A 29 -0.23 -6.09 8.63
CA LEU A 29 1.14 -5.84 9.07
C LEU A 29 1.19 -5.44 10.55
N ALA A 30 0.28 -4.56 10.97
CA ALA A 30 0.14 -4.16 12.37
C ALA A 30 -0.16 -5.35 13.28
N ASP A 31 -1.06 -6.21 12.84
CA ASP A 31 -1.41 -7.46 13.55
C ASP A 31 -0.18 -8.36 13.70
N LYS A 32 0.54 -8.59 12.60
CA LYS A 32 1.75 -9.40 12.57
C LYS A 32 2.83 -8.88 13.52
N LEU A 33 2.99 -7.56 13.59
CA LEU A 33 4.05 -6.91 14.36
C LEU A 33 3.65 -6.52 15.78
N GLY A 34 2.39 -6.75 16.16
CA GLY A 34 1.87 -6.31 17.45
C GLY A 34 1.84 -4.79 17.58
N ALA A 35 1.64 -4.08 16.48
CA ALA A 35 1.60 -2.62 16.45
C ALA A 35 0.15 -2.11 16.46
N ASP A 36 -0.03 -0.87 16.92
CA ASP A 36 -1.32 -0.20 16.92
C ASP A 36 -1.22 1.02 15.99
N VAL A 37 -2.06 1.05 14.95
CA VAL A 37 -2.08 2.12 13.94
C VAL A 37 -3.33 2.99 14.17
N SER A 38 -3.36 3.70 15.30
CA SER A 38 -4.51 4.48 15.74
C SER A 38 -4.18 5.94 16.09
N GLU A 39 -2.92 6.33 16.08
CA GLU A 39 -2.53 7.70 16.43
C GLU A 39 -2.85 8.66 15.28
N LYS A 40 -3.66 9.66 15.54
CA LYS A 40 -4.07 10.67 14.55
C LYS A 40 -2.97 11.71 14.39
N LYS A 41 -2.10 11.54 13.39
CA LYS A 41 -1.01 12.46 13.04
C LYS A 41 -0.75 12.43 11.54
N HIS A 42 -0.11 13.47 11.02
CA HIS A 42 0.31 13.55 9.62
C HIS A 42 -0.85 13.33 8.64
N LYS A 43 -2.02 13.87 8.97
CA LYS A 43 -3.25 13.70 8.18
C LYS A 43 -3.60 12.22 7.95
N GLY A 44 -3.27 11.36 8.91
CA GLY A 44 -3.47 9.92 8.81
C GLY A 44 -3.59 9.24 10.16
N LEU A 45 -3.66 7.91 10.12
CA LEU A 45 -3.53 7.05 11.29
C LEU A 45 -2.15 6.43 11.26
N CYS A 46 -1.40 6.58 12.35
CA CYS A 46 -0.01 6.17 12.46
C CYS A 46 0.21 5.17 13.58
N GLY A 47 1.22 4.34 13.41
CA GLY A 47 1.72 3.45 14.45
C GLY A 47 3.21 3.22 14.29
N LYS A 48 3.86 2.81 15.37
CA LYS A 48 5.29 2.50 15.37
C LYS A 48 5.49 1.00 15.38
N ALA A 49 6.49 0.54 14.64
CA ALA A 49 6.86 -0.87 14.58
C ALA A 49 8.38 -1.01 14.41
N VAL A 50 8.87 -2.23 14.60
CA VAL A 50 10.27 -2.59 14.33
C VAL A 50 10.28 -3.80 13.41
N ILE A 51 11.02 -3.71 12.32
CA ILE A 51 11.17 -4.79 11.34
C ILE A 51 12.67 -4.97 11.12
N GLY A 52 13.18 -6.19 11.38
CA GLY A 52 14.60 -6.48 11.18
C GLY A 52 15.53 -5.54 11.95
N GLY A 53 15.14 -5.10 13.13
CA GLY A 53 15.89 -4.13 13.92
C GLY A 53 15.74 -2.68 13.46
N GLN A 54 15.01 -2.41 12.39
CA GLN A 54 14.79 -1.07 11.84
C GLN A 54 13.50 -0.47 12.39
N LYS A 55 13.55 0.79 12.81
CA LYS A 55 12.35 1.52 13.22
C LYS A 55 11.50 1.86 12.01
N CYS A 56 10.20 1.63 12.12
CA CYS A 56 9.24 1.87 11.05
C CYS A 56 8.05 2.67 11.57
N ILE A 57 7.51 3.50 10.70
CA ILE A 57 6.21 4.16 10.90
C ILE A 57 5.23 3.51 9.93
N LEU A 58 4.12 3.01 10.45
CA LEU A 58 3.01 2.52 9.65
C LEU A 58 2.00 3.65 9.49
N LEU A 59 1.53 3.89 8.27
CA LEU A 59 0.65 5.03 7.97
C LEU A 59 -0.51 4.60 7.08
N LYS A 60 -1.72 4.96 7.50
CA LYS A 60 -2.92 4.94 6.66
C LYS A 60 -3.37 6.38 6.47
N PRO A 61 -3.13 7.02 5.30
CA PRO A 61 -3.59 8.38 5.04
C PRO A 61 -5.11 8.49 5.19
N GLN A 62 -5.57 9.57 5.84
CA GLN A 62 -7.00 9.84 6.03
C GLN A 62 -7.49 11.01 5.19
N THR A 63 -6.74 11.32 4.15
CA THR A 63 -6.94 12.47 3.24
C THR A 63 -7.90 12.20 2.09
N TYR A 64 -8.47 11.02 2.01
CA TYR A 64 -9.02 10.41 0.80
C TYR A 64 -7.93 10.19 -0.26
N MET A 65 -8.20 9.28 -1.20
CA MET A 65 -7.19 8.75 -2.11
C MET A 65 -6.47 9.84 -2.92
N ASN A 66 -7.21 10.80 -3.46
CA ASN A 66 -6.67 11.84 -4.32
C ASN A 66 -5.65 12.76 -3.64
N SER A 67 -5.64 12.80 -2.32
CA SER A 67 -4.76 13.66 -1.52
C SER A 67 -3.78 12.85 -0.66
N SER A 68 -3.55 11.58 -0.99
CA SER A 68 -2.65 10.69 -0.24
C SER A 68 -1.25 11.28 -0.06
N GLY A 69 -0.75 11.99 -1.06
CA GLY A 69 0.57 12.62 -1.02
C GLY A 69 0.74 13.65 0.08
N GLU A 70 -0.33 14.33 0.50
CA GLU A 70 -0.27 15.30 1.61
C GLU A 70 0.13 14.63 2.92
N SER A 71 -0.47 13.48 3.22
CA SER A 71 -0.17 12.71 4.43
C SER A 71 1.26 12.17 4.41
N ILE A 72 1.66 11.58 3.28
CA ILE A 72 3.00 11.01 3.13
C ILE A 72 4.07 12.10 3.25
N ARG A 73 3.85 13.25 2.60
CA ARG A 73 4.79 14.38 2.67
C ARG A 73 4.94 14.86 4.11
N ALA A 74 3.83 15.01 4.83
CA ALA A 74 3.85 15.44 6.23
C ALA A 74 4.65 14.47 7.11
N ALA A 75 4.42 13.17 6.97
CA ALA A 75 5.13 12.15 7.75
C ALA A 75 6.62 12.09 7.37
N ALA A 76 6.93 12.08 6.08
CA ALA A 76 8.31 12.02 5.58
C ALA A 76 9.14 13.22 6.06
N ASP A 77 8.57 14.42 6.03
CA ASP A 77 9.25 15.63 6.50
C ASP A 77 9.47 15.60 8.02
N TYR A 78 8.45 15.19 8.77
CA TYR A 78 8.53 15.13 10.23
C TYR A 78 9.62 14.16 10.70
N PHE A 79 9.65 12.96 10.14
CA PHE A 79 10.60 11.91 10.51
C PHE A 79 11.90 11.97 9.72
N LYS A 80 12.02 12.88 8.76
CA LYS A 80 13.19 13.04 7.88
C LYS A 80 13.52 11.74 7.13
N ILE A 81 12.49 11.14 6.53
CA ILE A 81 12.61 9.88 5.80
C ILE A 81 12.84 10.19 4.31
N ALA A 82 13.89 9.60 3.75
CA ALA A 82 14.19 9.73 2.32
C ALA A 82 13.19 8.93 1.47
N THR A 83 13.00 9.32 0.22
CA THR A 83 12.00 8.70 -0.67
C THR A 83 12.25 7.21 -0.91
N GLU A 84 13.52 6.79 -0.97
CA GLU A 84 13.91 5.37 -1.11
C GLU A 84 13.50 4.51 0.10
N ASP A 85 13.20 5.13 1.23
CA ASP A 85 12.77 4.46 2.46
C ASP A 85 11.26 4.59 2.72
N ILE A 86 10.51 5.04 1.71
CA ILE A 86 9.05 5.13 1.73
C ILE A 86 8.48 3.99 0.90
N ILE A 87 7.85 3.00 1.55
CA ILE A 87 7.23 1.86 0.88
C ILE A 87 5.73 2.12 0.78
N VAL A 88 5.19 2.18 -0.44
CA VAL A 88 3.78 2.46 -0.68
C VAL A 88 3.08 1.19 -1.18
N ILE A 89 1.98 0.83 -0.50
CA ILE A 89 1.21 -0.37 -0.79
C ILE A 89 -0.17 0.06 -1.31
N TYR A 90 -0.57 -0.44 -2.47
CA TYR A 90 -1.80 -0.01 -3.11
C TYR A 90 -2.38 -1.05 -4.08
N ASP A 91 -3.65 -0.85 -4.43
CA ASP A 91 -4.40 -1.69 -5.35
C ASP A 91 -3.97 -1.51 -6.81
N ASP A 92 -3.96 -2.61 -7.57
CA ASP A 92 -3.56 -2.62 -8.97
C ASP A 92 -4.54 -3.43 -9.81
N ILE A 93 -5.22 -2.76 -10.74
CA ILE A 93 -6.20 -3.39 -11.64
C ILE A 93 -5.55 -4.16 -12.79
N SER A 94 -4.27 -4.01 -13.02
CA SER A 94 -3.56 -4.75 -14.08
C SER A 94 -3.07 -6.12 -13.64
N LEU A 95 -3.23 -6.45 -12.35
CA LEU A 95 -2.83 -7.73 -11.78
C LEU A 95 -4.07 -8.49 -11.31
N ALA A 96 -4.09 -9.80 -11.56
CA ALA A 96 -5.16 -10.68 -11.06
C ALA A 96 -5.20 -10.66 -9.52
N PRO A 97 -6.37 -10.91 -8.91
CA PRO A 97 -6.44 -11.07 -7.45
C PRO A 97 -5.45 -12.14 -6.98
N GLY A 98 -4.71 -11.84 -5.94
CA GLY A 98 -3.68 -12.75 -5.41
C GLY A 98 -2.28 -12.54 -5.99
N GLN A 99 -2.14 -11.78 -7.06
CA GLN A 99 -0.84 -11.43 -7.63
C GLN A 99 -0.26 -10.20 -6.93
N LEU A 100 1.05 -10.21 -6.71
CA LEU A 100 1.77 -9.06 -6.20
C LEU A 100 2.81 -8.59 -7.21
N ARG A 101 3.15 -7.32 -7.14
CA ARG A 101 4.26 -6.76 -7.89
C ARG A 101 5.03 -5.76 -7.02
N VAL A 102 6.27 -6.10 -6.71
CA VAL A 102 7.18 -5.22 -5.98
C VAL A 102 8.02 -4.46 -7.01
N ARG A 103 8.14 -3.15 -6.83
CA ARG A 103 8.91 -2.27 -7.73
C ARG A 103 9.69 -1.24 -6.91
N ALA A 104 10.88 -0.88 -7.39
CA ALA A 104 11.69 0.18 -6.79
C ALA A 104 11.23 1.58 -7.23
N LYS A 105 10.57 1.67 -8.38
CA LYS A 105 10.10 2.93 -8.97
C LYS A 105 9.03 2.65 -10.02
N GLY A 106 8.35 3.68 -10.46
CA GLY A 106 7.38 3.58 -11.55
C GLY A 106 6.42 4.75 -11.63
N SER A 107 5.68 4.81 -12.76
CA SER A 107 4.63 5.81 -12.98
C SER A 107 3.40 5.51 -12.13
N ALA A 108 2.41 6.43 -12.17
CA ALA A 108 1.15 6.26 -11.47
C ALA A 108 0.25 5.19 -12.09
N GLY A 109 0.39 4.93 -13.39
CA GLY A 109 -0.46 3.95 -14.08
C GLY A 109 -1.96 4.22 -13.96
N GLY A 110 -2.35 5.48 -13.86
CA GLY A 110 -3.75 5.88 -13.69
C GLY A 110 -4.25 5.89 -12.23
N HIS A 111 -3.45 5.45 -11.28
CA HIS A 111 -3.84 5.42 -9.86
C HIS A 111 -3.76 6.82 -9.24
N ASN A 112 -4.89 7.37 -8.79
CA ASN A 112 -4.96 8.74 -8.29
C ASN A 112 -4.14 8.98 -7.02
N GLY A 113 -4.06 8.00 -6.12
CA GLY A 113 -3.23 8.09 -4.92
C GLY A 113 -1.75 8.21 -5.28
N ILE A 114 -1.29 7.42 -6.24
CA ILE A 114 0.11 7.46 -6.68
C ILE A 114 0.40 8.78 -7.42
N LYS A 115 -0.54 9.30 -8.20
CA LYS A 115 -0.39 10.63 -8.82
C LYS A 115 -0.15 11.71 -7.77
N SER A 116 -0.94 11.67 -6.69
CA SER A 116 -0.79 12.62 -5.57
C SER A 116 0.58 12.48 -4.90
N ILE A 117 1.04 11.26 -4.67
CA ILE A 117 2.34 11.00 -4.03
C ILE A 117 3.48 11.54 -4.90
N ILE A 118 3.46 11.24 -6.20
CA ILE A 118 4.48 11.73 -7.14
C ILE A 118 4.51 13.26 -7.16
N ALA A 119 3.34 13.91 -7.17
CA ALA A 119 3.24 15.37 -7.14
C ALA A 119 3.85 15.96 -5.86
N HIS A 120 3.60 15.34 -4.70
CA HIS A 120 4.09 15.86 -3.41
C HIS A 120 5.55 15.52 -3.13
N LEU A 121 6.02 14.33 -3.52
CA LEU A 121 7.42 13.94 -3.32
C LEU A 121 8.35 14.46 -4.43
N GLY A 122 7.82 14.81 -5.59
CA GLY A 122 8.59 15.29 -6.73
C GLY A 122 9.41 14.20 -7.42
N THR A 123 9.10 12.93 -7.20
CA THR A 123 9.84 11.80 -7.77
C THR A 123 8.95 10.58 -7.92
N GLN A 124 9.30 9.69 -8.85
CA GLN A 124 8.72 8.36 -9.00
C GLN A 124 9.57 7.28 -8.32
N GLU A 125 10.69 7.65 -7.75
CA GLU A 125 11.67 6.71 -7.19
C GLU A 125 11.40 6.44 -5.71
N PHE A 126 10.35 5.69 -5.44
CA PHE A 126 10.04 5.13 -4.13
C PHE A 126 9.56 3.68 -4.30
N PRO A 127 9.93 2.79 -3.35
CA PRO A 127 9.49 1.39 -3.40
C PRO A 127 7.98 1.27 -3.30
N ARG A 128 7.43 0.26 -3.96
CA ARG A 128 6.00 0.00 -3.92
C ARG A 128 5.69 -1.49 -3.94
N VAL A 129 4.63 -1.86 -3.25
CA VAL A 129 4.03 -3.18 -3.29
C VAL A 129 2.64 -3.02 -3.92
N ARG A 130 2.49 -3.50 -5.15
CA ARG A 130 1.24 -3.44 -5.90
C ARG A 130 0.45 -4.72 -5.63
N VAL A 131 -0.79 -4.57 -5.19
CA VAL A 131 -1.64 -5.69 -4.81
C VAL A 131 -2.73 -5.84 -5.87
N GLY A 132 -2.73 -6.97 -6.58
CA GLY A 132 -3.68 -7.24 -7.63
C GLY A 132 -5.11 -7.34 -7.10
N VAL A 133 -6.03 -6.60 -7.72
CA VAL A 133 -7.46 -6.61 -7.37
C VAL A 133 -8.35 -7.04 -8.54
N GLY A 134 -7.73 -7.35 -9.68
CA GLY A 134 -8.41 -7.81 -10.86
C GLY A 134 -8.70 -6.71 -11.87
N GLU A 135 -8.86 -7.13 -13.12
CA GLU A 135 -9.09 -6.24 -14.24
C GLU A 135 -10.51 -5.67 -14.22
N LYS A 136 -10.60 -4.38 -14.48
CA LYS A 136 -11.87 -3.68 -14.60
C LYS A 136 -12.64 -4.20 -15.82
N PRO A 137 -13.94 -4.53 -15.69
CA PRO A 137 -14.77 -4.82 -16.87
C PRO A 137 -14.77 -3.63 -17.84
N SER A 138 -14.72 -3.90 -19.13
CA SER A 138 -14.52 -2.88 -20.16
C SER A 138 -15.57 -1.77 -20.17
N ARG A 139 -16.80 -2.09 -19.75
CA ARG A 139 -17.94 -1.14 -19.74
C ARG A 139 -18.11 -0.41 -18.41
N MET A 140 -17.35 -0.76 -17.40
CA MET A 140 -17.46 -0.15 -16.08
C MET A 140 -16.51 1.02 -15.97
N ASP A 141 -16.95 2.08 -15.29
CA ASP A 141 -16.09 3.21 -14.94
C ASP A 141 -15.06 2.77 -13.89
N LEU A 142 -13.83 3.25 -14.03
CA LEU A 142 -12.73 2.88 -13.13
C LEU A 142 -13.05 3.22 -11.67
N ALA A 143 -13.60 4.43 -11.41
CA ALA A 143 -13.95 4.85 -10.06
C ALA A 143 -14.97 3.89 -9.43
N ASP A 144 -16.00 3.51 -10.19
CA ASP A 144 -17.02 2.58 -9.71
C ASP A 144 -16.42 1.20 -9.40
N TYR A 145 -15.51 0.73 -10.24
CA TYR A 145 -14.88 -0.57 -10.05
C TYR A 145 -14.03 -0.62 -8.77
N VAL A 146 -13.14 0.35 -8.58
CA VAL A 146 -12.22 0.34 -7.42
C VAL A 146 -12.94 0.63 -6.10
N LEU A 147 -14.07 1.33 -6.15
CA LEU A 147 -14.94 1.55 -5.00
C LEU A 147 -15.93 0.40 -4.77
N GLY A 148 -15.91 -0.62 -5.64
CA GLY A 148 -16.69 -1.83 -5.48
C GLY A 148 -16.03 -2.83 -4.52
N HIS A 149 -16.84 -3.79 -4.07
CA HIS A 149 -16.40 -4.82 -3.13
C HIS A 149 -15.96 -6.08 -3.87
N PHE A 150 -15.12 -6.88 -3.23
CA PHE A 150 -14.71 -8.19 -3.76
C PHE A 150 -15.86 -9.18 -3.71
N SER A 151 -15.90 -10.09 -4.68
CA SER A 151 -16.76 -11.27 -4.62
C SER A 151 -16.36 -12.17 -3.43
N ALA A 152 -17.22 -13.10 -3.04
CA ALA A 152 -16.91 -14.05 -1.97
C ALA A 152 -15.65 -14.87 -2.28
N GLU A 153 -15.46 -15.26 -3.55
CA GLU A 153 -14.30 -15.98 -4.02
C GLU A 153 -13.03 -15.11 -3.92
N ASP A 154 -13.10 -13.89 -4.43
CA ASP A 154 -11.97 -12.96 -4.40
C ASP A 154 -11.59 -12.54 -2.98
N LYS A 155 -12.55 -12.45 -2.06
CA LYS A 155 -12.25 -12.18 -0.64
C LYS A 155 -11.30 -13.21 -0.04
N LYS A 156 -11.47 -14.48 -0.36
CA LYS A 156 -10.60 -15.55 0.13
C LYS A 156 -9.19 -15.42 -0.44
N ILE A 157 -9.09 -15.12 -1.73
CA ILE A 157 -7.81 -14.90 -2.41
C ILE A 157 -7.12 -13.68 -1.82
N MET A 158 -7.86 -12.59 -1.62
CA MET A 158 -7.32 -11.34 -1.08
C MET A 158 -6.86 -11.48 0.37
N ALA A 159 -7.49 -12.30 1.20
CA ALA A 159 -7.04 -12.55 2.56
C ALA A 159 -5.60 -13.07 2.60
N GLU A 160 -5.24 -13.98 1.69
CA GLU A 160 -3.87 -14.50 1.58
C GLU A 160 -2.93 -13.48 0.90
N ALA A 161 -3.40 -12.78 -0.13
CA ALA A 161 -2.61 -11.77 -0.84
C ALA A 161 -2.21 -10.62 0.09
N VAL A 162 -3.10 -10.20 0.97
CA VAL A 162 -2.85 -9.13 1.96
C VAL A 162 -1.74 -9.55 2.93
N LYS A 163 -1.76 -10.79 3.40
CA LYS A 163 -0.69 -11.32 4.27
C LYS A 163 0.65 -11.38 3.54
N GLU A 164 0.65 -11.85 2.29
CA GLU A 164 1.86 -11.90 1.47
C GLU A 164 2.41 -10.50 1.18
N ALA A 165 1.54 -9.52 0.94
CA ALA A 165 1.96 -8.13 0.74
C ALA A 165 2.60 -7.55 2.01
N ALA A 166 2.08 -7.90 3.19
CA ALA A 166 2.71 -7.53 4.46
C ALA A 166 4.11 -8.16 4.59
N ASP A 167 4.24 -9.42 4.22
CA ASP A 167 5.54 -10.12 4.19
C ASP A 167 6.49 -9.46 3.19
N ALA A 168 6.00 -9.04 2.02
CA ALA A 168 6.81 -8.36 1.01
C ALA A 168 7.36 -7.03 1.53
N ALA A 169 6.57 -6.25 2.26
CA ALA A 169 7.03 -5.01 2.88
C ALA A 169 8.14 -5.28 3.89
N CYS A 170 8.00 -6.31 4.72
CA CYS A 170 9.06 -6.73 5.65
C CYS A 170 10.32 -7.16 4.91
N GLU A 171 10.16 -7.91 3.83
CA GLU A 171 11.28 -8.42 3.02
C GLU A 171 12.08 -7.28 2.38
N ILE A 172 11.42 -6.21 1.94
CA ILE A 172 12.11 -5.02 1.42
C ILE A 172 13.05 -4.44 2.47
N ILE A 173 12.61 -4.38 3.71
CA ILE A 173 13.39 -3.80 4.81
C ILE A 173 14.50 -4.75 5.27
N GLU A 174 14.21 -6.02 5.40
CA GLU A 174 15.14 -7.03 5.93
C GLU A 174 16.21 -7.44 4.92
N SER A 175 15.84 -7.55 3.65
CA SER A 175 16.68 -8.18 2.62
C SER A 175 16.90 -7.30 1.38
N GLY A 176 16.27 -6.14 1.30
CA GLY A 176 16.40 -5.21 0.18
C GLY A 176 15.37 -5.41 -0.91
N ILE A 177 15.20 -4.37 -1.73
CA ILE A 177 14.16 -4.32 -2.77
C ILE A 177 14.37 -5.39 -3.86
N GLU A 178 15.61 -5.64 -4.28
CA GLU A 178 15.89 -6.61 -5.33
C GLU A 178 15.52 -8.04 -4.89
N HIS A 179 15.85 -8.38 -3.65
CA HIS A 179 15.50 -9.69 -3.09
C HIS A 179 13.98 -9.83 -2.99
N ALA A 180 13.29 -8.81 -2.48
CA ALA A 180 11.84 -8.82 -2.39
C ALA A 180 11.18 -8.98 -3.77
N MET A 181 11.72 -8.32 -4.80
CA MET A 181 11.25 -8.48 -6.17
C MET A 181 11.40 -9.92 -6.67
N ASN A 182 12.54 -10.55 -6.41
CA ASN A 182 12.80 -11.93 -6.81
C ASN A 182 11.86 -12.92 -6.12
N VAL A 183 11.56 -12.70 -4.85
CA VAL A 183 10.69 -13.60 -4.07
C VAL A 183 9.22 -13.41 -4.43
N HIS A 184 8.75 -12.17 -4.55
CA HIS A 184 7.31 -11.87 -4.59
C HIS A 184 6.76 -11.60 -6.00
N ASN A 185 7.60 -11.37 -7.01
CA ASN A 185 7.14 -11.08 -8.38
C ASN A 185 6.88 -12.33 -9.22
N GLN A 186 7.02 -13.51 -8.66
CA GLN A 186 6.78 -14.75 -9.38
C GLN A 186 5.29 -14.94 -9.64
N LYS A 187 4.95 -15.43 -10.84
CA LYS A 187 3.58 -15.80 -11.16
C LYS A 187 3.16 -16.99 -10.30
N LYS A 188 2.00 -16.84 -9.67
CA LYS A 188 1.36 -17.96 -8.98
C LYS A 188 0.70 -18.87 -9.99
N ALA A 189 0.86 -20.13 -9.79
CA ALA A 189 0.20 -21.15 -10.63
C ALA A 189 -1.31 -21.17 -10.38
#